data_f3f774779c9fd3753e3a3d09791926e2
#
_entry.id   f3f774779c9fd3753e3a3d09791926e2
#
_cell.length_a   1.000
_cell.length_b   1.000
_cell.length_c   1.000
_cell.angle_alpha   90.00
_cell.angle_beta   90.00
_cell.angle_gamma   90.00
#
_symmetry.space_group_name_H-M   'P 1'
#
loop_
_entity.id
_entity.type
_entity.pdbx_description
1 polymer ?
#
loop_
_entity_poly.entity_id
_entity_poly.type
_entity_poly.pdbx_seq_one_letter_code
_entity_poly.pdbx_strand_id
1 'polypeptide(L)'
;HLFGALGSIKNLIDKIAAAKGVKTDDGRLIFDWIKTGDLISCELFDDYCDDVIWQLHNIQCILDPQRICIGGGVSENQIFIDGIKTAVKRFYQSLPIPFPQPEIVKCKYCNDANMVGAYLHYLRKNDER
;
A
#
# COMPACT_ATOMS: atom_id res chain seq x y z
N HIS A 1 16.61 -5.07 -2.91
CA HIS A 1 15.34 -5.37 -3.57
C HIS A 1 14.60 -4.08 -3.91
N LEU A 2 14.10 -4.02 -5.13
CA LEU A 2 13.37 -2.85 -5.61
C LEU A 2 11.99 -2.77 -4.94
N PHE A 3 11.54 -1.56 -4.64
CA PHE A 3 10.21 -1.29 -4.07
C PHE A 3 9.09 -1.99 -4.84
N GLY A 4 9.16 -2.01 -6.17
CA GLY A 4 8.16 -2.66 -7.01
C GLY A 4 8.03 -4.17 -6.79
N ALA A 5 9.10 -4.84 -6.34
CA ALA A 5 9.05 -6.28 -6.06
C ALA A 5 8.44 -6.58 -4.67
N LEU A 6 8.82 -5.82 -3.65
CA LEU A 6 8.34 -6.03 -2.28
C LEU A 6 6.95 -5.44 -2.04
N GLY A 7 6.68 -4.27 -2.66
CA GLY A 7 5.37 -3.60 -2.56
C GLY A 7 4.30 -4.14 -3.50
N SER A 8 4.60 -5.18 -4.30
CA SER A 8 3.66 -5.72 -5.26
C SER A 8 2.52 -6.48 -4.56
N ILE A 9 1.31 -6.00 -4.74
CA ILE A 9 0.10 -6.69 -4.24
C ILE A 9 -0.05 -8.08 -4.87
N LYS A 10 0.44 -8.26 -6.09
CA LYS A 10 0.45 -9.56 -6.74
C LYS A 10 1.26 -10.59 -5.95
N ASN A 11 2.41 -10.20 -5.41
CA ASN A 11 3.22 -11.09 -4.58
C ASN A 11 2.46 -11.52 -3.31
N LEU A 12 1.69 -10.63 -2.70
CA LEU A 12 0.83 -10.98 -1.57
C LEU A 12 -0.23 -11.99 -1.98
N ILE A 13 -0.92 -11.76 -3.09
CA ILE A 13 -1.95 -12.67 -3.62
C ILE A 13 -1.36 -14.05 -3.89
N ASP A 14 -0.22 -14.10 -4.56
CA ASP A 14 0.45 -15.36 -4.90
C ASP A 14 0.90 -16.13 -3.65
N LYS A 15 1.44 -15.43 -2.65
CA LYS A 15 1.85 -16.05 -1.37
C LYS A 15 0.67 -16.64 -0.60
N ILE A 16 -0.42 -15.92 -0.49
CA ILE A 16 -1.61 -16.39 0.21
C ILE A 16 -2.25 -17.56 -0.53
N ALA A 17 -2.37 -17.47 -1.85
CA ALA A 17 -2.90 -18.54 -2.67
C ALA A 17 -2.06 -19.82 -2.54
N ALA A 18 -0.73 -19.71 -2.61
CA ALA A 18 0.19 -20.84 -2.44
C ALA A 18 0.09 -21.46 -1.04
N ALA A 19 0.03 -20.65 0.00
CA ALA A 19 -0.11 -21.13 1.39
C ALA A 19 -1.42 -21.87 1.64
N LYS A 20 -2.49 -21.49 0.94
CA LYS A 20 -3.80 -22.15 1.03
C LYS A 20 -3.98 -23.27 0.00
N GLY A 21 -2.99 -23.51 -0.87
CA GLY A 21 -3.06 -24.56 -1.90
C GLY A 21 -4.08 -24.26 -3.01
N VAL A 22 -4.38 -23.00 -3.26
CA VAL A 22 -5.36 -22.55 -4.26
C VAL A 22 -4.63 -21.85 -5.40
N LYS A 23 -5.03 -22.11 -6.63
CA LYS A 23 -4.55 -21.36 -7.80
C LYS A 23 -5.54 -20.24 -8.10
N THR A 24 -5.18 -19.02 -7.73
CA THR A 24 -5.98 -17.83 -8.00
C THR A 24 -5.10 -16.59 -8.11
N ASP A 25 -5.52 -15.63 -8.89
CA ASP A 25 -4.98 -14.27 -8.95
C ASP A 25 -6.03 -13.22 -8.55
N ASP A 26 -7.17 -13.67 -8.05
CA ASP A 26 -8.28 -12.82 -7.63
C ASP A 26 -8.01 -12.17 -6.26
N GLY A 27 -7.64 -10.90 -6.30
CA GLY A 27 -7.41 -10.11 -5.08
C GLY A 27 -8.64 -9.97 -4.19
N ARG A 28 -9.85 -9.99 -4.76
CA ARG A 28 -11.10 -9.91 -3.98
C ARG A 28 -11.27 -11.12 -3.08
N LEU A 29 -11.00 -12.31 -3.60
CA LEU A 29 -11.04 -13.55 -2.81
C LEU A 29 -10.03 -13.50 -1.64
N ILE A 30 -8.82 -13.05 -1.91
CA ILE A 30 -7.77 -12.92 -0.91
C ILE A 30 -8.19 -11.94 0.21
N PHE A 31 -8.72 -10.79 -0.13
CA PHE A 31 -9.17 -9.82 0.87
C PHE A 31 -10.43 -10.26 1.61
N ASP A 32 -11.30 -11.07 1.00
CA ASP A 32 -12.41 -11.72 1.71
C ASP A 32 -11.91 -12.67 2.81
N TRP A 33 -10.87 -13.45 2.54
CA TRP A 33 -10.24 -14.29 3.54
C TRP A 33 -9.63 -13.48 4.69
N ILE A 34 -8.96 -12.38 4.38
CA ILE A 34 -8.42 -11.48 5.40
C ILE A 34 -9.55 -10.88 6.24
N LYS A 35 -10.63 -10.44 5.60
CA LYS A 35 -11.80 -9.85 6.26
C LYS A 35 -12.48 -10.83 7.22
N THR A 36 -12.56 -12.09 6.84
CA THR A 36 -13.19 -13.14 7.67
C THR A 36 -12.28 -13.63 8.80
N GLY A 37 -11.04 -13.16 8.88
CA GLY A 37 -10.11 -13.53 9.95
C GLY A 37 -9.36 -14.83 9.70
N ASP A 38 -9.23 -15.28 8.44
CA ASP A 38 -8.39 -16.42 8.10
C ASP A 38 -6.95 -16.21 8.57
N LEU A 39 -6.50 -17.06 9.47
CA LEU A 39 -5.26 -16.86 10.21
C LEU A 39 -4.04 -16.73 9.30
N ILE A 40 -3.90 -17.61 8.31
CA ILE A 40 -2.78 -17.60 7.36
C ILE A 40 -2.79 -16.34 6.51
N SER A 41 -3.97 -15.96 6.00
CA SER A 41 -4.12 -14.77 5.16
C SER A 41 -3.84 -13.49 5.93
N CYS A 42 -4.31 -13.38 7.17
CA CYS A 42 -4.04 -12.23 8.04
C CYS A 42 -2.55 -12.11 8.39
N GLU A 43 -1.90 -13.22 8.73
CA GLU A 43 -0.47 -13.23 9.08
C GLU A 43 0.39 -12.80 7.89
N LEU A 44 0.15 -13.34 6.70
CA LEU A 44 0.88 -12.96 5.49
C LEU A 44 0.60 -11.51 5.06
N PHE A 45 -0.61 -11.04 5.30
CA PHE A 45 -0.97 -9.64 5.05
C PHE A 45 -0.25 -8.69 6.02
N ASP A 46 -0.16 -9.02 7.29
CA ASP A 46 0.57 -8.24 8.28
C ASP A 46 2.06 -8.17 7.94
N ASP A 47 2.68 -9.28 7.57
CA ASP A 47 4.07 -9.32 7.12
C ASP A 47 4.29 -8.44 5.88
N TYR A 48 3.37 -8.51 4.92
CA TYR A 48 3.40 -7.65 3.75
C TYR A 48 3.33 -6.16 4.11
N CYS A 49 2.43 -5.78 5.02
CA CYS A 49 2.32 -4.41 5.49
C CYS A 49 3.60 -3.95 6.18
N ASP A 50 4.23 -4.79 6.98
CA ASP A 50 5.50 -4.48 7.65
C ASP A 50 6.63 -4.25 6.63
N ASP A 51 6.71 -5.06 5.58
CA ASP A 51 7.67 -4.86 4.49
C ASP A 51 7.45 -3.54 3.76
N VAL A 52 6.21 -3.19 3.49
CA VAL A 52 5.86 -1.91 2.87
C VAL A 52 6.26 -0.74 3.76
N ILE A 53 6.03 -0.82 5.06
CA ILE A 53 6.36 0.24 6.01
C ILE A 53 7.86 0.50 6.08
N TRP A 54 8.71 -0.52 6.05
CA TRP A 54 10.15 -0.33 5.98
C TRP A 54 10.56 0.52 4.78
N GLN A 55 9.93 0.34 3.65
CA GLN A 55 10.22 1.11 2.45
C GLN A 55 9.66 2.52 2.51
N LEU A 56 8.45 2.68 3.05
CA LEU A 56 7.88 4.00 3.31
C LEU A 56 8.71 4.79 4.31
N HIS A 57 9.28 4.13 5.32
CA HIS A 57 10.20 4.76 6.27
C HIS A 57 11.49 5.24 5.58
N ASN A 58 12.04 4.48 4.65
CA ASN A 58 13.18 4.94 3.85
C ASN A 58 12.85 6.22 3.07
N ILE A 59 11.67 6.29 2.47
CA ILE A 59 11.18 7.50 1.80
C ILE A 59 11.02 8.64 2.79
N GLN A 60 10.48 8.36 3.98
CA GLN A 60 10.33 9.35 5.05
C GLN A 60 11.67 9.94 5.48
N CYS A 61 12.72 9.11 5.61
CA CYS A 61 14.05 9.56 5.98
C CYS A 61 14.69 10.46 4.91
N ILE A 62 14.39 10.25 3.64
CA ILE A 62 15.00 10.98 2.52
C ILE A 62 14.22 12.25 2.21
N LEU A 63 12.89 12.19 2.13
CA LEU A 63 12.02 13.25 1.63
C LEU A 63 11.21 13.97 2.72
N ASP A 64 11.08 13.36 3.89
CA ASP A 64 10.27 13.87 5.02
C ASP A 64 8.86 14.34 4.58
N PRO A 65 8.08 13.51 3.87
CA PRO A 65 6.74 13.92 3.46
C PRO A 65 5.79 13.97 4.67
N GLN A 66 4.88 14.94 4.66
CA GLN A 66 3.82 15.01 5.66
C GLN A 66 2.73 13.97 5.42
N ARG A 67 2.49 13.67 4.14
CA ARG A 67 1.48 12.70 3.69
C ARG A 67 2.03 11.78 2.63
N ILE A 68 1.58 10.53 2.69
CA ILE A 68 1.83 9.54 1.64
C ILE A 68 0.48 9.11 1.09
N CYS A 69 0.25 9.36 -0.19
CA CYS A 69 -0.98 9.00 -0.87
C CYS A 69 -0.84 7.62 -1.52
N ILE A 70 -1.79 6.74 -1.23
CA ILE A 70 -1.87 5.42 -1.86
C ILE A 70 -2.87 5.47 -3.01
N GLY A 71 -2.41 5.19 -4.22
CA GLY A 71 -3.22 5.12 -5.43
C GLY A 71 -3.27 3.73 -6.03
N GLY A 72 -3.91 3.62 -7.19
CA GLY A 72 -4.10 2.36 -7.90
C GLY A 72 -5.35 1.60 -7.43
N GLY A 73 -5.64 0.47 -8.10
CA GLY A 73 -6.86 -0.30 -7.84
C GLY A 73 -6.98 -0.81 -6.41
N VAL A 74 -5.86 -1.17 -5.77
CA VAL A 74 -5.84 -1.66 -4.39
C VAL A 74 -6.26 -0.59 -3.38
N SER A 75 -6.11 0.70 -3.70
CA SER A 75 -6.49 1.79 -2.79
C SER A 75 -8.01 1.90 -2.59
N GLU A 76 -8.80 1.27 -3.42
CA GLU A 76 -10.26 1.16 -3.23
C GLU A 76 -10.63 0.19 -2.11
N ASN A 77 -9.72 -0.71 -1.76
CA ASN A 77 -9.95 -1.68 -0.68
C ASN A 77 -9.62 -1.06 0.67
N GLN A 78 -10.64 -0.85 1.49
CA GLN A 78 -10.49 -0.25 2.82
C GLN A 78 -9.65 -1.12 3.76
N ILE A 79 -9.70 -2.44 3.63
CA ILE A 79 -8.90 -3.38 4.44
C ILE A 79 -7.42 -3.15 4.19
N PHE A 80 -7.03 -2.94 2.95
CA PHE A 80 -5.64 -2.63 2.58
C PHE A 80 -5.18 -1.31 3.21
N ILE A 81 -5.96 -0.25 3.07
CA ILE A 81 -5.63 1.06 3.64
C ILE A 81 -5.53 0.99 5.17
N ASP A 82 -6.47 0.34 5.83
CA ASP A 82 -6.47 0.18 7.29
C ASP A 82 -5.28 -0.67 7.76
N GLY A 83 -4.92 -1.71 7.02
CA GLY A 83 -3.74 -2.52 7.30
C GLY A 83 -2.45 -1.72 7.24
N ILE A 84 -2.28 -0.89 6.23
CA ILE A 84 -1.11 0.00 6.09
C ILE A 84 -1.09 1.03 7.22
N LYS A 85 -2.21 1.68 7.54
CA LYS A 85 -2.29 2.65 8.66
C LYS A 85 -1.94 2.01 10.01
N THR A 86 -2.43 0.81 10.26
CA THR A 86 -2.14 0.06 11.49
C THR A 86 -0.66 -0.29 11.58
N ALA A 87 -0.07 -0.75 10.48
CA ALA A 87 1.36 -1.07 10.42
C ALA A 87 2.24 0.17 10.61
N VAL A 88 1.88 1.31 10.03
CA VAL A 88 2.58 2.59 10.26
C VAL A 88 2.58 2.94 11.73
N LYS A 89 1.42 2.92 12.36
CA LYS A 89 1.28 3.25 13.79
C LYS A 89 2.14 2.32 14.65
N ARG A 90 2.06 1.02 14.42
CA ARG A 90 2.85 0.01 15.16
C ARG A 90 4.35 0.23 14.99
N PHE A 91 4.80 0.46 13.76
CA PHE A 91 6.20 0.69 13.44
C PHE A 91 6.75 1.92 14.16
N TYR A 92 6.10 3.07 14.04
CA TYR A 92 6.57 4.32 14.64
C TYR A 92 6.52 4.30 16.17
N GLN A 93 5.57 3.58 16.76
CA GLN A 93 5.53 3.37 18.22
C GLN A 93 6.66 2.47 18.72
N SER A 94 7.21 1.61 17.89
CA SER A 94 8.31 0.71 18.26
C SER A 94 9.69 1.35 18.16
N LEU A 95 9.81 2.51 17.54
CA LEU A 95 11.09 3.19 17.37
C LEU A 95 11.62 3.71 18.72
N PRO A 96 12.91 3.55 18.99
CA PRO A 96 13.51 3.99 20.25
C PRO A 96 13.59 5.52 20.36
N ILE A 97 13.51 6.23 19.26
CA ILE A 97 13.57 7.68 19.17
C ILE A 97 12.29 8.19 18.48
N PRO A 98 11.66 9.25 18.99
CA PRO A 98 10.52 9.86 18.30
C PRO A 98 10.89 10.27 16.88
N PHE A 99 10.09 9.84 15.92
CA PHE A 99 10.29 10.16 14.50
C PHE A 99 8.97 10.67 13.88
N PRO A 100 9.00 11.67 13.01
CA PRO A 100 7.78 12.17 12.39
C PRO A 100 7.07 11.04 11.62
N GLN A 101 5.81 10.80 11.96
CA GLN A 101 4.98 9.79 11.32
C GLN A 101 4.23 10.43 10.15
N PRO A 102 4.38 9.91 8.91
CA PRO A 102 3.60 10.41 7.79
C PRO A 102 2.14 10.01 7.91
N GLU A 103 1.24 10.86 7.46
CA GLU A 103 -0.18 10.53 7.31
C GLU A 103 -0.37 9.68 6.05
N ILE A 104 -1.02 8.54 6.21
CA ILE A 104 -1.38 7.68 5.09
C ILE A 104 -2.80 8.03 4.64
N VAL A 105 -2.94 8.42 3.39
CA VAL A 105 -4.21 8.80 2.80
C VAL A 105 -4.46 8.05 1.49
N LYS A 106 -5.71 7.87 1.17
CA LYS A 106 -6.15 7.32 -0.10
C LYS A 106 -6.13 8.42 -1.16
N CYS A 107 -5.61 8.13 -2.35
CA CYS A 107 -5.70 9.06 -3.47
C CYS A 107 -7.15 9.31 -3.87
N LYS A 108 -7.46 10.57 -4.18
CA LYS A 108 -8.82 11.00 -4.55
C LYS A 108 -9.37 10.21 -5.76
N TYR A 109 -8.52 9.93 -6.73
CA TYR A 109 -8.92 9.28 -7.99
C TYR A 109 -8.60 7.78 -8.02
N CYS A 110 -8.07 7.22 -6.95
CA CYS A 110 -7.79 5.77 -6.82
C CYS A 110 -7.06 5.20 -8.04
N ASN A 111 -7.73 4.30 -8.77
CA ASN A 111 -7.16 3.64 -9.95
C ASN A 111 -6.91 4.60 -11.12
N ASP A 112 -7.64 5.70 -11.21
CA ASP A 112 -7.54 6.67 -12.32
C ASP A 112 -6.53 7.79 -12.03
N ALA A 113 -5.84 7.77 -10.89
CA ALA A 113 -4.93 8.84 -10.47
C ALA A 113 -3.86 9.15 -11.52
N ASN A 114 -3.27 8.15 -12.16
CA ASN A 114 -2.26 8.33 -13.21
C ASN A 114 -2.84 8.98 -14.47
N MET A 115 -4.05 8.60 -14.88
CA MET A 115 -4.73 9.18 -16.04
C MET A 115 -5.10 10.64 -15.81
N VAL A 116 -5.64 10.95 -14.62
CA VAL A 116 -5.97 12.33 -14.23
C VAL A 116 -4.71 13.18 -14.16
N GLY A 117 -3.64 12.67 -13.56
CA GLY A 117 -2.36 13.37 -13.49
C GLY A 117 -1.77 13.66 -14.88
N ALA A 118 -1.82 12.71 -15.79
CA ALA A 118 -1.36 12.89 -17.17
C ALA A 118 -2.19 13.94 -17.91
N TYR A 119 -3.51 13.95 -17.74
CA TYR A 119 -4.40 14.94 -18.32
C TYR A 119 -4.13 16.36 -17.81
N LEU A 120 -3.99 16.51 -16.51
CA LEU A 120 -3.66 17.80 -15.89
C LEU A 120 -2.30 18.31 -16.33
N HIS A 121 -1.32 17.43 -16.46
CA HIS A 121 0.00 17.80 -17.00
C HIS A 121 -0.09 18.28 -18.44
N TYR A 122 -0.87 17.60 -19.27
CA TYR A 122 -1.12 18.01 -20.64
C TYR A 122 -1.75 19.41 -20.73
N LEU A 123 -2.79 19.68 -19.93
CA LEU A 123 -3.43 21.00 -19.87
C LEU A 123 -2.44 22.10 -19.47
N ARG A 124 -1.69 21.88 -18.40
CA ARG A 124 -0.69 22.83 -17.89
C ARG A 124 0.37 23.14 -18.95
N LYS A 125 0.88 22.13 -19.64
CA LYS A 125 1.87 22.31 -20.69
C LYS A 125 1.34 23.09 -21.89
N ASN A 126 0.07 22.98 -22.20
CA ASN A 126 -0.56 23.74 -23.30
C ASN A 126 -0.90 25.16 -22.89
N ASP A 127 -1.24 25.44 -21.64
CA ASP A 127 -1.47 26.79 -21.12
C ASP A 127 -0.18 27.64 -21.09
N GLU A 128 0.98 27.02 -20.97
CA GLU A 128 2.29 27.68 -20.99
C GLU A 128 2.79 28.05 -22.40
N ARG A 129 2.05 27.69 -23.44
CA ARG A 129 2.32 28.06 -24.86
C ARG A 129 1.48 29.24 -25.28
#